data_c0c291cd06eecca18c2ac6daa92d8139
#
_entry.id   c0c291cd06eecca18c2ac6daa92d8139
#
_cell.length_a   1.000
_cell.length_b   1.000
_cell.length_c   1.000
_cell.angle_alpha   90.00
_cell.angle_beta   90.00
_cell.angle_gamma   90.00
#
_symmetry.space_group_name_H-M   'P 1'
#
loop_
_entity.id
_entity.type
_entity.pdbx_description
1 polymer ?
#
loop_
_entity_poly.entity_id
_entity_poly.type
_entity_poly.pdbx_seq_one_letter_code
_entity_poly.pdbx_strand_id
1 'polypeptide(L)'
;TFTRKVSNVNENEIFELKGLTIDQTKTKTGKDFYDLFYLEYSKLPEKINTAVTIGELPTMGRGSQISVEVDDRTLYSFAANPNDEYLTEQANVCIKIILDYHRKTSLLKNEFRY
;
A
#
# COMPACT_ATOMS: atom_id res chain seq x y z
N THR A 1 11.94 7.07 -14.91
CA THR A 1 11.24 6.88 -13.67
C THR A 1 9.77 6.65 -13.90
N PHE A 2 9.07 6.30 -12.86
CA PHE A 2 7.64 6.02 -12.94
C PHE A 2 6.85 7.24 -13.44
N THR A 3 7.14 8.41 -12.93
CA THR A 3 6.43 9.63 -13.33
C THR A 3 6.55 9.89 -14.83
N ARG A 4 7.73 9.67 -15.37
CA ARG A 4 7.96 9.85 -16.80
C ARG A 4 7.13 8.87 -17.62
N LYS A 5 7.02 7.63 -17.17
CA LYS A 5 6.23 6.64 -17.86
C LYS A 5 4.75 7.03 -17.87
N VAL A 6 4.27 7.52 -16.75
CA VAL A 6 2.86 7.92 -16.65
C VAL A 6 2.53 9.03 -17.62
N SER A 7 3.42 10.00 -17.78
CA SER A 7 3.15 11.13 -18.65
C SER A 7 3.09 10.76 -20.15
N ASN A 8 3.56 9.56 -20.50
CA ASN A 8 3.59 9.12 -21.88
C ASN A 8 2.64 7.98 -22.20
N VAL A 9 1.77 7.61 -21.26
CA VAL A 9 0.88 6.47 -21.47
C VAL A 9 -0.48 6.92 -22.01
N ASN A 10 -1.15 6.01 -22.70
CA ASN A 10 -2.49 6.27 -23.20
C ASN A 10 -3.53 5.90 -22.14
N GLU A 11 -4.80 6.08 -22.46
CA GLU A 11 -5.88 5.80 -21.51
C GLU A 11 -5.90 4.34 -21.02
N ASN A 12 -5.62 3.40 -21.89
CA ASN A 12 -5.62 1.99 -21.51
C ASN A 12 -4.52 1.71 -20.50
N GLU A 13 -3.35 2.31 -20.70
CA GLU A 13 -2.25 2.13 -19.75
C GLU A 13 -2.55 2.79 -18.42
N ILE A 14 -3.27 3.91 -18.43
CA ILE A 14 -3.70 4.56 -17.20
C ILE A 14 -4.61 3.64 -16.40
N PHE A 15 -5.53 2.97 -17.08
CA PHE A 15 -6.39 1.99 -16.41
C PHE A 15 -5.58 0.87 -15.76
N GLU A 16 -4.53 0.44 -16.40
CA GLU A 16 -3.67 -0.61 -15.85
C GLU A 16 -2.90 -0.16 -14.61
N LEU A 17 -2.80 1.15 -14.40
CA LEU A 17 -2.11 1.69 -13.23
C LEU A 17 -2.99 1.79 -12.00
N LYS A 18 -4.20 1.28 -12.05
CA LYS A 18 -5.11 1.36 -10.92
C LYS A 18 -4.62 0.62 -9.68
N GLY A 19 -3.82 -0.39 -9.79
CA GLY A 19 -3.28 -1.08 -8.64
C GLY A 19 -1.98 -0.46 -8.11
N LEU A 20 -1.78 0.81 -8.33
CA LEU A 20 -0.55 1.51 -8.02
C LEU A 20 -0.25 1.57 -6.53
N THR A 21 1.02 1.42 -6.19
CA THR A 21 1.49 1.67 -4.84
C THR A 21 2.29 2.97 -4.84
N ILE A 22 2.14 3.74 -3.77
CA ILE A 22 2.80 5.03 -3.63
C ILE A 22 3.68 4.99 -2.40
N ASP A 23 4.96 5.33 -2.58
CA ASP A 23 5.94 5.31 -1.50
C ASP A 23 6.14 6.72 -0.96
N GLN A 24 5.68 6.95 0.26
CA GLN A 24 5.89 8.19 0.99
C GLN A 24 6.71 7.95 2.25
N THR A 25 7.49 6.88 2.26
CA THR A 25 8.36 6.60 3.39
C THR A 25 9.57 7.54 3.37
N LYS A 26 10.17 7.76 4.53
CA LYS A 26 11.22 8.75 4.68
C LYS A 26 12.52 8.19 5.21
N THR A 27 12.48 7.16 6.03
CA THR A 27 13.68 6.57 6.62
C THR A 27 14.08 5.31 5.86
N LYS A 28 15.30 4.83 6.15
CA LYS A 28 15.76 3.58 5.59
C LYS A 28 14.83 2.43 5.98
N THR A 29 14.42 2.39 7.23
CA THR A 29 13.50 1.36 7.71
C THR A 29 12.18 1.42 6.96
N GLY A 30 11.64 2.62 6.75
CA GLY A 30 10.41 2.78 5.99
C GLY A 30 10.55 2.29 4.58
N LYS A 31 11.67 2.59 3.93
CA LYS A 31 11.89 2.14 2.56
C LYS A 31 12.10 0.64 2.48
N ASP A 32 12.78 0.07 3.47
CA ASP A 32 12.93 -1.39 3.55
C ASP A 32 11.56 -2.06 3.67
N PHE A 33 10.70 -1.49 4.49
CA PHE A 33 9.33 -2.00 4.61
C PHE A 33 8.59 -1.89 3.28
N TYR A 34 8.68 -0.74 2.63
CA TYR A 34 8.00 -0.52 1.37
C TYR A 34 8.43 -1.58 0.33
N ASP A 35 9.72 -1.87 0.26
CA ASP A 35 10.22 -2.86 -0.68
C ASP A 35 9.66 -4.25 -0.40
N LEU A 36 9.60 -4.64 0.87
CA LEU A 36 9.01 -5.92 1.26
C LEU A 36 7.52 -5.96 0.94
N PHE A 37 6.83 -4.88 1.25
CA PHE A 37 5.40 -4.78 0.97
C PHE A 37 5.14 -4.88 -0.53
N TYR A 38 5.89 -4.13 -1.32
CA TYR A 38 5.71 -4.11 -2.76
C TYR A 38 5.94 -5.49 -3.37
N LEU A 39 6.96 -6.19 -2.89
CA LEU A 39 7.26 -7.52 -3.36
C LEU A 39 6.08 -8.47 -3.15
N GLU A 40 5.50 -8.46 -1.94
CA GLU A 40 4.37 -9.32 -1.65
C GLU A 40 3.10 -8.87 -2.36
N TYR A 41 2.89 -7.58 -2.43
CA TYR A 41 1.72 -7.02 -3.10
C TYR A 41 1.72 -7.36 -4.59
N SER A 42 2.87 -7.32 -5.23
CA SER A 42 3.00 -7.59 -6.66
C SER A 42 2.72 -9.06 -7.02
N LYS A 43 2.77 -9.95 -6.04
CA LYS A 43 2.49 -11.37 -6.26
C LYS A 43 1.01 -11.71 -6.20
N LEU A 44 0.17 -10.77 -5.81
CA LEU A 44 -1.25 -11.04 -5.67
C LEU A 44 -1.87 -11.34 -7.04
N PRO A 45 -2.66 -12.43 -7.14
CA PRO A 45 -3.33 -12.75 -8.39
C PRO A 45 -4.50 -11.82 -8.68
N GLU A 46 -5.03 -11.21 -7.66
CA GLU A 46 -6.18 -10.35 -7.72
C GLU A 46 -5.72 -8.90 -7.82
N LYS A 47 -6.24 -8.17 -8.79
CA LYS A 47 -5.87 -6.76 -8.94
C LYS A 47 -6.77 -5.88 -8.11
N ILE A 48 -6.16 -5.00 -7.36
CA ILE A 48 -6.87 -4.04 -6.53
C ILE A 48 -6.90 -2.72 -7.29
N ASN A 49 -8.08 -2.22 -7.55
CA ASN A 49 -8.26 -1.03 -8.39
C ASN A 49 -8.12 0.29 -7.63
N THR A 50 -7.37 0.28 -6.57
CA THR A 50 -7.21 1.45 -5.72
C THR A 50 -5.74 1.64 -5.41
N ALA A 51 -5.30 2.89 -5.37
CA ALA A 51 -3.92 3.19 -4.99
C ALA A 51 -3.72 2.92 -3.51
N VAL A 52 -2.61 2.29 -3.18
CA VAL A 52 -2.20 2.03 -1.80
C VAL A 52 -1.00 2.91 -1.50
N THR A 53 -1.10 3.72 -0.46
CA THR A 53 -0.02 4.61 -0.06
C THR A 53 0.62 4.11 1.22
N ILE A 54 1.94 3.98 1.21
CA ILE A 54 2.71 3.64 2.40
C ILE A 54 3.35 4.94 2.87
N GLY A 55 2.91 5.42 4.03
CA GLY A 55 3.41 6.67 4.59
C GLY A 55 4.24 6.44 5.83
N GLU A 56 4.89 7.49 6.27
CA GLU A 56 5.70 7.45 7.47
C GLU A 56 5.69 8.81 8.15
N LEU A 57 5.41 8.81 9.45
CA LEU A 57 5.37 10.03 10.24
C LEU A 57 6.24 9.86 11.48
N PRO A 58 6.95 10.92 11.89
CA PRO A 58 7.74 10.84 13.11
C PRO A 58 6.81 10.73 14.32
N THR A 59 7.28 10.02 15.34
CA THR A 59 6.57 9.90 16.60
C THR A 59 7.12 10.91 17.59
N MET A 60 6.45 11.02 18.74
CA MET A 60 6.88 11.93 19.80
C MET A 60 8.11 11.39 20.47
N GLY A 61 9.15 11.29 20.17
CA GLY A 61 10.36 10.69 20.66
C GLY A 61 11.22 10.36 19.48
N ARG A 62 11.91 9.27 19.54
CA ARG A 62 12.74 8.81 18.43
C ARG A 62 11.97 7.75 17.65
N GLY A 63 12.11 7.78 16.37
CA GLY A 63 11.50 6.79 15.54
C GLY A 63 10.32 7.32 14.76
N SER A 64 9.64 6.42 14.11
CA SER A 64 8.55 6.81 13.24
C SER A 64 7.48 5.72 13.25
N GLN A 65 6.35 6.07 12.66
CA GLN A 65 5.22 5.16 12.51
C GLN A 65 4.94 5.05 11.02
N ILE A 66 4.83 3.81 10.56
CA ILE A 66 4.55 3.53 9.17
C ILE A 66 3.04 3.28 9.03
N SER A 67 2.43 3.81 8.00
CA SER A 67 1.00 3.69 7.80
C SER A 67 0.68 3.15 6.42
N VAL A 68 -0.47 2.49 6.32
CA VAL A 68 -0.99 1.98 5.06
C VAL A 68 -2.34 2.65 4.82
N GLU A 69 -2.46 3.36 3.71
CA GLU A 69 -3.66 4.12 3.38
C GLU A 69 -4.26 3.66 2.07
N VAL A 70 -5.58 3.52 2.05
CA VAL A 70 -6.35 3.19 0.85
C VAL A 70 -7.59 4.06 0.87
N ASP A 71 -7.93 4.68 -0.25
CA ASP A 71 -9.10 5.55 -0.36
C ASP A 71 -9.08 6.68 0.68
N ASP A 72 -7.91 7.27 0.90
CA ASP A 72 -7.71 8.35 1.88
C ASP A 72 -8.01 7.94 3.31
N ARG A 73 -8.00 6.65 3.58
CA ARG A 73 -8.19 6.11 4.92
C ARG A 73 -6.96 5.34 5.37
N THR A 74 -6.54 5.58 6.58
CA THR A 74 -5.47 4.79 7.18
C THR A 74 -6.06 3.49 7.67
N LEU A 75 -5.68 2.39 7.03
CA LEU A 75 -6.20 1.08 7.41
C LEU A 75 -5.40 0.44 8.53
N TYR A 76 -4.12 0.78 8.63
CA TYR A 76 -3.23 0.14 9.59
C TYR A 76 -1.99 1.00 9.78
N SER A 77 -1.45 0.98 10.97
CA SER A 77 -0.18 1.64 11.23
C SER A 77 0.58 0.86 12.30
N PHE A 78 1.89 0.99 12.29
CA PHE A 78 2.74 0.26 13.21
C PHE A 78 4.05 1.02 13.40
N ALA A 79 4.72 0.77 14.54
CA ALA A 79 5.99 1.42 14.82
C ALA A 79 7.09 0.89 13.88
N ALA A 80 7.91 1.76 13.37
CA ALA A 80 9.03 1.36 12.54
C ALA A 80 10.10 0.68 13.40
N ASN A 81 10.62 -0.43 12.91
CA ASN A 81 11.64 -1.20 13.60
C ASN A 81 12.48 -1.88 12.52
N PRO A 82 13.80 -1.76 12.55
CA PRO A 82 14.66 -2.27 11.48
C PRO A 82 14.82 -3.79 11.43
N ASN A 83 14.16 -4.52 12.29
CA ASN A 83 14.22 -5.98 12.30
C ASN A 83 13.52 -6.55 11.06
N ASP A 84 14.24 -7.35 10.26
CA ASP A 84 13.70 -7.89 9.01
C ASP A 84 12.50 -8.80 9.20
N GLU A 85 12.53 -9.65 10.23
CA GLU A 85 11.40 -10.53 10.48
C GLU A 85 10.15 -9.74 10.85
N TYR A 86 10.34 -8.71 11.65
CA TYR A 86 9.24 -7.83 12.05
C TYR A 86 8.63 -7.14 10.82
N LEU A 87 9.49 -6.58 9.96
CA LEU A 87 9.01 -5.88 8.77
C LEU A 87 8.30 -6.82 7.81
N THR A 88 8.83 -8.03 7.65
CA THR A 88 8.19 -9.03 6.79
C THR A 88 6.81 -9.41 7.33
N GLU A 89 6.70 -9.59 8.63
CA GLU A 89 5.44 -9.90 9.28
C GLU A 89 4.44 -8.76 9.08
N GLN A 90 4.89 -7.52 9.25
CA GLN A 90 4.03 -6.36 9.06
C GLN A 90 3.58 -6.25 7.60
N ALA A 91 4.45 -6.56 6.65
CA ALA A 91 4.08 -6.55 5.24
C ALA A 91 2.96 -7.56 4.98
N ASN A 92 3.07 -8.75 5.55
CA ASN A 92 2.03 -9.79 5.40
C ASN A 92 0.71 -9.35 6.03
N VAL A 93 0.76 -8.72 7.20
CA VAL A 93 -0.43 -8.20 7.85
C VAL A 93 -1.09 -7.15 6.97
N CYS A 94 -0.30 -6.24 6.41
CA CYS A 94 -0.82 -5.18 5.55
C CYS A 94 -1.53 -5.76 4.32
N ILE A 95 -0.93 -6.77 3.70
CA ILE A 95 -1.55 -7.41 2.53
C ILE A 95 -2.92 -7.99 2.89
N LYS A 96 -3.01 -8.66 4.03
CA LYS A 96 -4.28 -9.24 4.47
C LYS A 96 -5.34 -8.17 4.72
N ILE A 97 -4.93 -7.08 5.35
CA ILE A 97 -5.85 -5.98 5.64
C ILE A 97 -6.35 -5.34 4.35
N ILE A 98 -5.46 -5.12 3.39
CA ILE A 98 -5.83 -4.53 2.11
C ILE A 98 -6.79 -5.43 1.35
N LEU A 99 -6.52 -6.73 1.31
CA LEU A 99 -7.40 -7.68 0.64
C LEU A 99 -8.77 -7.73 1.29
N ASP A 100 -8.80 -7.73 2.60
CA ASP A 100 -10.06 -7.75 3.34
C ASP A 100 -10.88 -6.50 3.05
N TYR A 101 -10.23 -5.35 3.07
CA TYR A 101 -10.89 -4.08 2.76
C TYR A 101 -11.43 -4.09 1.34
N HIS A 102 -10.63 -4.55 0.39
CA HIS A 102 -11.02 -4.62 -1.01
C HIS A 102 -12.24 -5.52 -1.21
N ARG A 103 -12.24 -6.68 -0.58
CA ARG A 103 -13.36 -7.61 -0.70
C ARG A 103 -14.64 -7.05 -0.09
N LYS A 104 -14.52 -6.40 1.06
CA LYS A 104 -15.69 -5.79 1.70
C LYS A 104 -16.28 -4.66 0.89
N THR A 105 -15.44 -3.79 0.32
CA THR A 105 -15.94 -2.69 -0.51
C THR A 105 -16.55 -3.21 -1.80
N SER A 106 -15.99 -4.26 -2.37
CA SER A 106 -16.55 -4.87 -3.58
C SER A 106 -17.93 -5.47 -3.32
N LEU A 107 -18.09 -6.14 -2.19
CA LEU A 107 -19.39 -6.71 -1.81
C LEU A 107 -20.42 -5.63 -1.60
N LEU A 108 -20.07 -4.55 -0.93
CA LEU A 108 -20.98 -3.45 -0.70
C LEU A 108 -21.42 -2.81 -2.02
N LYS A 109 -20.49 -2.63 -2.94
CA LYS A 109 -20.82 -2.09 -4.25
C LYS A 109 -21.80 -3.00 -4.99
N ASN A 110 -21.60 -4.31 -4.89
CA ASN A 110 -22.49 -5.25 -5.53
C ASN A 110 -23.88 -5.23 -4.93
N GLU A 111 -23.98 -5.05 -3.62
CA GLU A 111 -25.26 -4.96 -2.94
C GLU A 111 -26.07 -3.73 -3.35
N PHE A 112 -25.41 -2.64 -3.61
CA PHE A 112 -26.08 -1.39 -3.94
C PHE A 112 -26.34 -1.22 -5.43
N ARG A 113 -26.11 -2.23 -6.21
CA ARG A 113 -26.26 -2.14 -7.66
C ARG A 113 -27.65 -2.48 -8.17
N TYR A 114 -28.52 -2.90 -7.34
CA TYR A 114 -29.87 -3.25 -7.82
C TYR A 114 -30.76 -2.07 -8.01
#